data_c59ec86190a01226c0a219a40bd99649
#
_entry.id   c59ec86190a01226c0a219a40bd99649
#
_cell.length_a   1.000
_cell.length_b   1.000
_cell.length_c   1.000
_cell.angle_alpha   90.00
_cell.angle_beta   90.00
_cell.angle_gamma   90.00
#
_symmetry.space_group_name_H-M   'P 1'
#
loop_
_entity.id
_entity.type
_entity.pdbx_description
1 polymer ?
#
loop_
_entity_poly.entity_id
_entity_poly.type
_entity_poly.pdbx_seq_one_letter_code
_entity_poly.pdbx_strand_id
1 'polypeptide(L)'
;MSEKKPNTPAEILYHFIEGQLELEPEHYPYTVAQITALETKVKANTPLTDAESETLREVLQTYMELYEYSEAEQEKVLSLLSR
;
A
#
# COMPACT_ATOMS: atom_id res chain seq x y z
N MET A 1 -12.25 9.65 -19.28
CA MET A 1 -11.95 8.30 -18.83
C MET A 1 -11.70 8.31 -17.33
N SER A 2 -12.50 7.60 -16.61
CA SER A 2 -12.32 7.57 -15.16
C SER A 2 -11.27 6.52 -14.81
N GLU A 3 -10.20 6.97 -14.19
CA GLU A 3 -9.21 6.05 -13.68
C GLU A 3 -9.76 5.43 -12.41
N LYS A 4 -9.74 4.12 -12.36
CA LYS A 4 -10.15 3.43 -11.16
C LYS A 4 -9.04 3.50 -10.13
N LYS A 5 -9.41 3.84 -8.92
CA LYS A 5 -8.45 3.80 -7.82
C LYS A 5 -8.00 2.35 -7.60
N PRO A 6 -6.72 2.13 -7.29
CA PRO A 6 -6.29 0.78 -6.92
C PRO A 6 -7.06 0.32 -5.69
N ASN A 7 -7.58 -0.88 -5.75
CA ASN A 7 -8.41 -1.41 -4.68
C ASN A 7 -7.87 -2.70 -4.07
N THR A 8 -6.66 -3.08 -4.41
CA THR A 8 -5.98 -4.21 -3.79
C THR A 8 -4.68 -3.74 -3.17
N PRO A 9 -4.21 -4.40 -2.10
CA PRO A 9 -2.95 -4.00 -1.47
C PRO A 9 -1.77 -3.96 -2.45
N ALA A 10 -1.66 -4.95 -3.32
CA ALA A 10 -0.54 -5.00 -4.27
C ALA A 10 -0.57 -3.82 -5.24
N GLU A 11 -1.74 -3.47 -5.75
CA GLU A 11 -1.88 -2.33 -6.66
C GLU A 11 -1.55 -1.01 -5.96
N ILE A 12 -2.00 -0.86 -4.72
CA ILE A 12 -1.72 0.35 -3.94
C ILE A 12 -0.22 0.47 -3.71
N LEU A 13 0.45 -0.61 -3.36
CA LEU A 13 1.90 -0.59 -3.16
C LEU A 13 2.64 -0.21 -4.45
N TYR A 14 2.19 -0.74 -5.56
CA TYR A 14 2.77 -0.42 -6.86
C TYR A 14 2.67 1.08 -7.17
N HIS A 15 1.48 1.65 -6.99
CA HIS A 15 1.27 3.07 -7.23
C HIS A 15 2.04 3.94 -6.23
N PHE A 16 2.15 3.47 -5.00
CA PHE A 16 2.92 4.18 -3.99
C PHE A 16 4.39 4.25 -4.38
N ILE A 17 4.94 3.14 -4.88
CA ILE A 17 6.33 3.11 -5.33
C ILE A 17 6.55 4.09 -6.47
N GLU A 18 5.66 4.10 -7.46
CA GLU A 18 5.78 5.03 -8.58
C GLU A 18 5.70 6.47 -8.12
N GLY A 19 4.79 6.77 -7.19
CA GLY A 19 4.67 8.11 -6.64
C GLY A 19 5.89 8.53 -5.85
N GLN A 20 6.49 7.60 -5.12
CA GLN A 20 7.68 7.89 -4.32
C GLN A 20 8.90 8.26 -5.16
N LEU A 21 8.99 7.73 -6.37
CA LEU A 21 10.08 8.08 -7.26
C LEU A 21 10.03 9.55 -7.67
N GLU A 22 8.85 10.15 -7.64
CA GLU A 22 8.65 11.54 -7.99
C GLU A 22 8.65 12.47 -6.78
N LEU A 23 8.48 11.91 -5.58
CA LEU A 23 8.42 12.69 -4.35
C LEU A 23 9.74 12.61 -3.59
N GLU A 24 10.01 13.65 -2.81
CA GLU A 24 11.21 13.64 -1.99
C GLU A 24 11.11 12.58 -0.90
N PRO A 25 12.18 11.78 -0.70
CA PRO A 25 12.15 10.71 0.30
C PRO A 25 11.83 11.18 1.72
N GLU A 26 12.05 12.46 2.00
CA GLU A 26 11.82 13.03 3.31
C GLU A 26 10.36 13.01 3.74
N HIS A 27 9.44 12.89 2.78
CA HIS A 27 8.01 12.89 3.07
C HIS A 27 7.48 11.55 3.52
N TYR A 28 8.26 10.48 3.36
CA TYR A 28 7.82 9.13 3.71
C TYR A 28 8.89 8.41 4.53
N PRO A 29 8.49 7.77 5.63
CA PRO A 29 9.45 7.03 6.46
C PRO A 29 9.87 5.69 5.85
N TYR A 30 9.36 5.37 4.68
CA TYR A 30 9.62 4.07 4.05
C TYR A 30 10.48 4.24 2.81
N THR A 31 11.37 3.28 2.59
CA THR A 31 12.18 3.27 1.36
C THR A 31 11.43 2.50 0.26
N VAL A 32 11.78 2.79 -0.99
CA VAL A 32 11.24 2.06 -2.13
C VAL A 32 11.53 0.57 -1.98
N ALA A 33 12.72 0.22 -1.49
CA ALA A 33 13.10 -1.18 -1.29
C ALA A 33 12.18 -1.90 -0.30
N GLN A 34 11.82 -1.23 0.80
CA GLN A 34 10.91 -1.82 1.79
C GLN A 34 9.53 -2.07 1.18
N ILE A 35 9.02 -1.10 0.46
CA ILE A 35 7.69 -1.22 -0.15
C ILE A 35 7.68 -2.25 -1.26
N THR A 36 8.75 -2.32 -2.05
CA THR A 36 8.88 -3.33 -3.11
C THR A 36 8.90 -4.74 -2.52
N ALA A 37 9.60 -4.93 -1.40
CA ALA A 37 9.62 -6.22 -0.73
C ALA A 37 8.23 -6.63 -0.26
N LEU A 38 7.46 -5.68 0.31
CA LEU A 38 6.09 -5.95 0.73
C LEU A 38 5.20 -6.29 -0.47
N GLU A 39 5.34 -5.57 -1.56
CA GLU A 39 4.58 -5.84 -2.77
C GLU A 39 4.83 -7.26 -3.28
N THR A 40 6.08 -7.65 -3.34
CA THR A 40 6.47 -8.98 -3.80
C THR A 40 5.83 -10.06 -2.93
N LYS A 41 5.88 -9.89 -1.62
CA LYS A 41 5.29 -10.86 -0.69
C LYS A 41 3.78 -10.93 -0.82
N VAL A 42 3.13 -9.78 -0.96
CA VAL A 42 1.67 -9.73 -1.11
C VAL A 42 1.24 -10.43 -2.39
N LYS A 43 1.94 -10.19 -3.50
CA LYS A 43 1.64 -10.84 -4.77
C LYS A 43 1.84 -12.35 -4.72
N ALA A 44 2.85 -12.79 -3.98
CA ALA A 44 3.18 -14.21 -3.87
C ALA A 44 2.38 -14.93 -2.78
N ASN A 45 1.52 -14.21 -2.06
CA ASN A 45 0.79 -14.75 -0.91
C ASN A 45 1.73 -15.27 0.18
N THR A 46 2.90 -14.67 0.30
CA THR A 46 3.88 -15.07 1.30
C THR A 46 3.46 -14.52 2.67
N PRO A 47 3.53 -15.32 3.74
CA PRO A 47 3.20 -14.82 5.07
C PRO A 47 4.10 -13.65 5.48
N LEU A 48 3.49 -12.66 6.10
CA LEU A 48 4.22 -11.48 6.59
C LEU A 48 4.47 -11.61 8.08
N THR A 49 5.59 -11.06 8.54
CA THR A 49 5.83 -10.94 9.98
C THR A 49 4.89 -9.86 10.54
N ASP A 50 4.77 -9.82 11.87
CA ASP A 50 3.94 -8.81 12.53
C ASP A 50 4.42 -7.40 12.17
N ALA A 51 5.72 -7.18 12.16
CA ALA A 51 6.29 -5.89 11.81
C ALA A 51 5.98 -5.52 10.35
N GLU A 52 6.08 -6.50 9.44
CA GLU A 52 5.76 -6.27 8.03
C GLU A 52 4.28 -5.97 7.84
N SER A 53 3.42 -6.66 8.57
CA SER A 53 1.97 -6.41 8.49
C SER A 53 1.62 -5.01 8.97
N GLU A 54 2.23 -4.56 10.07
CA GLU A 54 2.03 -3.20 10.56
C GLU A 54 2.48 -2.16 9.55
N THR A 55 3.66 -2.35 8.99
CA THR A 55 4.20 -1.43 7.98
C THR A 55 3.28 -1.39 6.77
N LEU A 56 2.81 -2.55 6.32
CA LEU A 56 1.90 -2.62 5.19
C LEU A 56 0.62 -1.83 5.44
N ARG A 57 0.02 -2.01 6.62
CA ARG A 57 -1.19 -1.28 6.98
C ARG A 57 -0.96 0.22 7.01
N GLU A 58 0.15 0.66 7.58
CA GLU A 58 0.47 2.08 7.64
C GLU A 58 0.64 2.68 6.26
N VAL A 59 1.37 1.98 5.38
CA VAL A 59 1.57 2.43 4.01
C VAL A 59 0.23 2.53 3.27
N LEU A 60 -0.59 1.50 3.39
CA LEU A 60 -1.89 1.49 2.73
C LEU A 60 -2.78 2.60 3.26
N GLN A 61 -2.82 2.78 4.56
CA GLN A 61 -3.64 3.80 5.19
C GLN A 61 -3.19 5.21 4.77
N THR A 62 -1.90 5.44 4.74
CA THR A 62 -1.35 6.71 4.29
C THR A 62 -1.77 7.01 2.85
N TYR A 63 -1.66 6.02 1.98
CA TYR A 63 -2.06 6.18 0.60
C TYR A 63 -3.56 6.47 0.48
N MET A 64 -4.38 5.70 1.18
CA MET A 64 -5.83 5.87 1.10
C MET A 64 -6.30 7.21 1.64
N GLU A 65 -5.65 7.71 2.69
CA GLU A 65 -5.96 9.03 3.22
C GLU A 65 -5.54 10.14 2.24
N LEU A 66 -4.38 9.99 1.65
CA LEU A 66 -3.86 10.97 0.70
C LEU A 66 -4.75 11.10 -0.52
N TYR A 67 -5.31 10.00 -0.99
CA TYR A 67 -6.16 9.99 -2.18
C TYR A 67 -7.65 9.96 -1.85
N GLU A 68 -8.00 10.29 -0.61
CA GLU A 68 -9.38 10.46 -0.17
C GLU A 68 -10.29 9.26 -0.43
N TYR A 69 -9.82 8.08 -0.06
CA TYR A 69 -10.64 6.86 -0.15
C TYR A 69 -11.79 6.94 0.86
N SER A 70 -12.97 6.48 0.45
CA SER A 70 -14.10 6.38 1.35
C SER A 70 -13.86 5.26 2.37
N GLU A 71 -14.65 5.27 3.46
CA GLU A 71 -14.54 4.23 4.47
C GLU A 71 -14.80 2.84 3.88
N ALA A 72 -15.77 2.74 2.98
CA ALA A 72 -16.08 1.47 2.33
C ALA A 72 -14.90 0.97 1.49
N GLU A 73 -14.24 1.86 0.77
CA GLU A 73 -13.08 1.51 -0.02
C GLU A 73 -11.91 1.07 0.87
N GLN A 74 -11.69 1.78 1.97
CA GLN A 74 -10.64 1.43 2.91
C GLN A 74 -10.89 0.06 3.55
N GLU A 75 -12.12 -0.18 3.98
CA GLU A 75 -12.48 -1.48 4.55
C GLU A 75 -12.29 -2.62 3.57
N LYS A 76 -12.64 -2.40 2.31
CA LYS A 76 -12.47 -3.41 1.27
C LYS A 76 -10.99 -3.78 1.10
N VAL A 77 -10.12 -2.77 1.03
CA VAL A 77 -8.69 -3.01 0.89
C VAL A 77 -8.14 -3.73 2.12
N LEU A 78 -8.49 -3.25 3.32
CA LEU A 78 -7.97 -3.83 4.55
C LEU A 78 -8.49 -5.25 4.78
N SER A 79 -9.70 -5.56 4.33
CA SER A 79 -10.24 -6.90 4.46
C SER A 79 -9.46 -7.93 3.65
N LEU A 80 -8.83 -7.51 2.57
CA LEU A 80 -7.99 -8.41 1.77
C LEU A 80 -6.70 -8.79 2.50
N LEU A 81 -6.33 -8.05 3.53
CA LEU A 81 -5.15 -8.37 4.34
C LEU A 81 -5.46 -9.38 5.44
N SER A 82 -6.71 -9.55 5.78
CA SER A 82 -7.14 -10.38 6.91
C SER A 82 -7.44 -11.81 6.49
N ARG A 83 -6.57 -12.40 5.76
CA ARG A 83 -6.74 -13.81 5.34
C ARG A 83 -6.05 -14.75 6.31
#